data_13648a491fdeac6724874c3b779b44f7
#
_entry.id   13648a491fdeac6724874c3b779b44f7
#
_cell.length_a   1.000
_cell.length_b   1.000
_cell.length_c   1.000
_cell.angle_alpha   90.00
_cell.angle_beta   90.00
_cell.angle_gamma   90.00
#
_symmetry.space_group_name_H-M   'P 1'
#
loop_
_entity.id
_entity.type
_entity.pdbx_description
1 polymer ?
#
loop_
_entity_poly.entity_id
_entity_poly.type
_entity_poly.pdbx_seq_one_letter_code
_entity_poly.pdbx_strand_id
1 'polypeptide(L)'
;MKKKILITLIIVFTIITMLVICWDLFVEMHTIYIGIEIKVPVFCKREVTTLSYNDFWDYEKLEKMYLTKGQAKRVFKNIENNNNWIKGEVDEKVEERLKFFTREDIYNKIPYVENKYWIFTNRSNGAREKHSIEEVINTKYYAVSFGVFDIDNNILYYYEYER
;
A
#
# COMPACT_ATOMS: atom_id res chain seq x y z
N MET A 1 -24.53 7.94 48.08
CA MET A 1 -24.86 7.38 46.74
C MET A 1 -24.18 8.13 45.61
N LYS A 2 -24.38 9.44 45.44
CA LYS A 2 -23.82 10.24 44.32
C LYS A 2 -22.30 10.15 44.11
N LYS A 3 -21.51 10.14 45.24
CA LYS A 3 -20.06 10.09 45.20
C LYS A 3 -19.50 8.73 44.68
N LYS A 4 -20.18 7.61 44.96
CA LYS A 4 -19.81 6.28 44.45
C LYS A 4 -20.07 6.18 42.96
N ILE A 5 -21.20 6.72 42.48
CA ILE A 5 -21.54 6.73 41.04
C ILE A 5 -20.53 7.56 40.25
N LEU A 6 -20.12 8.72 40.75
CA LEU A 6 -19.11 9.57 40.12
C LEU A 6 -17.76 8.86 39.98
N ILE A 7 -17.31 8.18 41.05
CA ILE A 7 -16.04 7.42 41.01
C ILE A 7 -16.11 6.29 40.01
N THR A 8 -17.23 5.56 39.93
CA THR A 8 -17.41 4.49 38.97
C THR A 8 -17.38 5.01 37.55
N LEU A 9 -18.02 6.16 37.22
CA LEU A 9 -17.98 6.79 35.92
C LEU A 9 -16.58 7.21 35.49
N ILE A 10 -15.80 7.78 36.44
CA ILE A 10 -14.39 8.15 36.18
C ILE A 10 -13.55 6.91 35.85
N ILE A 11 -13.70 5.83 36.58
CA ILE A 11 -12.97 4.58 36.35
C ILE A 11 -13.34 4.00 34.96
N VAL A 12 -14.61 3.93 34.63
CA VAL A 12 -15.07 3.42 33.34
C VAL A 12 -14.54 4.28 32.18
N PHE A 13 -14.59 5.60 32.33
CA PHE A 13 -14.06 6.52 31.31
C PHE A 13 -12.55 6.34 31.14
N THR A 14 -11.79 6.20 32.22
CA THR A 14 -10.35 5.97 32.17
C THR A 14 -10.00 4.64 31.48
N ILE A 15 -10.76 3.58 31.77
CA ILE A 15 -10.56 2.27 31.12
C ILE A 15 -10.85 2.37 29.62
N ILE A 16 -11.95 3.03 29.22
CA ILE A 16 -12.28 3.21 27.79
C ILE A 16 -11.18 4.01 27.10
N THR A 17 -10.70 5.09 27.71
CA THR A 17 -9.62 5.90 27.14
C THR A 17 -8.32 5.10 26.99
N MET A 18 -7.95 4.29 27.98
CA MET A 18 -6.81 3.39 27.90
C MET A 18 -6.97 2.36 26.77
N LEU A 19 -8.15 1.76 26.63
CA LEU A 19 -8.43 0.79 25.57
C LEU A 19 -8.30 1.42 24.18
N VAL A 20 -8.77 2.66 24.00
CA VAL A 20 -8.63 3.39 22.73
C VAL A 20 -7.16 3.68 22.43
N ILE A 21 -6.38 4.13 23.41
CA ILE A 21 -4.94 4.40 23.24
C ILE A 21 -4.19 3.09 22.94
N CYS A 22 -4.48 2.02 23.67
CA CYS A 22 -3.87 0.71 23.40
C CYS A 22 -4.24 0.18 22.03
N TRP A 23 -5.47 0.40 21.58
CA TRP A 23 -5.93 0.02 20.24
C TRP A 23 -5.18 0.80 19.14
N ASP A 24 -5.04 2.11 19.30
CA ASP A 24 -4.29 2.95 18.35
C ASP A 24 -2.82 2.53 18.28
N LEU A 25 -2.17 2.29 19.42
CA LEU A 25 -0.81 1.77 19.49
C LEU A 25 -0.71 0.38 18.87
N PHE A 26 -1.67 -0.51 19.13
CA PHE A 26 -1.74 -1.83 18.53
C PHE A 26 -1.84 -1.76 17.00
N VAL A 27 -2.72 -0.90 16.48
CA VAL A 27 -2.88 -0.68 15.02
C VAL A 27 -1.62 -0.05 14.42
N GLU A 28 -0.94 0.84 15.13
CA GLU A 28 0.34 1.42 14.71
C GLU A 28 1.47 0.37 14.62
N MET A 29 1.53 -0.54 15.58
CA MET A 29 2.55 -1.60 15.60
C MET A 29 2.32 -2.68 14.53
N HIS A 30 1.08 -2.88 14.08
CA HIS A 30 0.73 -3.90 13.08
C HIS A 30 0.72 -3.31 11.67
N THR A 31 1.91 -2.92 11.22
CA THR A 31 2.17 -2.56 9.83
C THR A 31 3.05 -3.62 9.19
N ILE A 32 2.79 -3.92 7.92
CA ILE A 32 3.64 -4.77 7.09
C ILE A 32 4.38 -3.91 6.06
N TYR A 33 5.61 -4.31 5.78
CA TYR A 33 6.38 -3.75 4.68
C TYR A 33 6.03 -4.53 3.41
N ILE A 34 5.59 -3.82 2.37
CA ILE A 34 5.22 -4.41 1.09
C ILE A 34 6.20 -4.00 -0.02
N GLY A 35 6.15 -4.69 -1.15
CA GLY A 35 7.09 -4.54 -2.26
C GLY A 35 7.19 -3.15 -2.89
N ILE A 36 6.36 -2.20 -2.46
CA ILE A 36 6.40 -0.78 -2.85
C ILE A 36 7.11 0.11 -1.83
N GLU A 37 7.99 -0.47 -1.02
CA GLU A 37 8.91 0.21 -0.11
C GLU A 37 8.27 1.09 0.97
N ILE A 38 7.03 0.85 1.34
CA ILE A 38 6.35 1.52 2.44
C ILE A 38 5.72 0.54 3.42
N LYS A 39 5.48 1.03 4.63
CA LYS A 39 4.70 0.32 5.64
C LYS A 39 3.22 0.62 5.45
N VAL A 40 2.41 -0.43 5.37
CA VAL A 40 0.96 -0.33 5.26
C VAL A 40 0.27 -0.97 6.47
N PRO A 41 -0.91 -0.47 6.88
CA PRO A 41 -1.66 -1.07 7.97
C PRO A 41 -2.08 -2.51 7.65
N VAL A 42 -1.89 -3.43 8.60
CA VAL A 42 -2.41 -4.80 8.48
C VAL A 42 -3.94 -4.79 8.51
N PHE A 43 -4.52 -3.96 9.39
CA PHE A 43 -5.96 -3.85 9.58
C PHE A 43 -6.56 -2.72 8.74
N CYS A 44 -6.79 -2.99 7.46
CA CYS A 44 -7.58 -2.15 6.58
C CYS A 44 -8.49 -3.04 5.72
N LYS A 45 -9.60 -2.48 5.21
CA LYS A 45 -10.42 -3.21 4.24
C LYS A 45 -9.62 -3.42 2.97
N ARG A 46 -9.57 -4.65 2.47
CA ARG A 46 -8.81 -5.04 1.28
C ARG A 46 -9.70 -5.78 0.28
N GLU A 47 -9.48 -5.50 -0.98
CA GLU A 47 -9.98 -6.28 -2.10
C GLU A 47 -8.77 -6.82 -2.85
N VAL A 48 -8.69 -8.14 -2.99
CA VAL A 48 -7.56 -8.81 -3.61
C VAL A 48 -8.04 -9.56 -4.85
N THR A 49 -7.38 -9.29 -5.97
CA THR A 49 -7.54 -10.07 -7.20
C THR A 49 -6.21 -10.76 -7.44
N THR A 50 -6.23 -12.08 -7.48
CA THR A 50 -5.04 -12.89 -7.76
C THR A 50 -5.32 -13.74 -8.98
N LEU A 51 -4.38 -13.79 -9.90
CA LEU A 51 -4.33 -14.74 -11.00
C LEU A 51 -3.07 -15.57 -10.80
N SER A 52 -3.25 -16.88 -10.62
CA SER A 52 -2.14 -17.84 -10.67
C SER A 52 -2.18 -18.55 -12.01
N TYR A 53 -1.03 -18.72 -12.62
CA TYR A 53 -0.86 -19.52 -13.83
C TYR A 53 -0.50 -20.95 -13.45
N ASN A 54 -0.68 -21.91 -14.36
CA ASN A 54 -0.48 -23.33 -14.14
C ASN A 54 0.95 -23.73 -13.72
N ASP A 55 1.89 -22.82 -13.84
CA ASP A 55 3.25 -23.04 -13.41
C ASP A 55 3.44 -22.44 -12.00
N PHE A 56 3.98 -23.21 -11.08
CA PHE A 56 4.11 -22.96 -9.64
C PHE A 56 4.78 -21.60 -9.27
N TRP A 57 5.29 -20.84 -10.24
CA TRP A 57 6.11 -19.65 -10.05
C TRP A 57 5.49 -18.36 -10.62
N ASP A 58 4.49 -18.47 -11.51
CA ASP A 58 3.90 -17.29 -12.13
C ASP A 58 2.67 -16.84 -11.35
N TYR A 59 2.75 -15.68 -10.73
CA TYR A 59 1.61 -15.12 -10.04
C TYR A 59 1.46 -13.62 -10.30
N GLU A 60 0.23 -13.18 -10.36
CA GLU A 60 -0.16 -11.79 -10.53
C GLU A 60 -1.20 -11.42 -9.48
N LYS A 61 -0.99 -10.33 -8.77
CA LYS A 61 -1.87 -9.87 -7.70
C LYS A 61 -2.10 -8.37 -7.80
N LEU A 62 -3.37 -7.98 -7.73
CA LEU A 62 -3.76 -6.60 -7.45
C LEU A 62 -4.47 -6.55 -6.10
N GLU A 63 -4.00 -5.71 -5.22
CA GLU A 63 -4.58 -5.45 -3.91
C GLU A 63 -5.00 -3.98 -3.81
N LYS A 64 -6.28 -3.76 -3.49
CA LYS A 64 -6.86 -2.45 -3.26
C LYS A 64 -7.14 -2.30 -1.76
N MET A 65 -6.45 -1.36 -1.13
CA MET A 65 -6.52 -1.11 0.31
C MET A 65 -7.28 0.17 0.59
N TYR A 66 -8.39 0.08 1.30
CA TYR A 66 -9.20 1.21 1.72
C TYR A 66 -8.73 1.69 3.10
N LEU A 67 -8.15 2.87 3.15
CA LEU A 67 -7.54 3.42 4.35
C LEU A 67 -8.49 4.39 5.06
N THR A 68 -8.56 4.32 6.38
CA THR A 68 -9.15 5.40 7.16
C THR A 68 -8.32 6.67 7.03
N LYS A 69 -8.88 7.84 7.35
CA LYS A 69 -8.14 9.11 7.29
C LYS A 69 -6.83 9.08 8.10
N GLY A 70 -6.84 8.43 9.27
CA GLY A 70 -5.64 8.27 10.11
C GLY A 70 -4.59 7.38 9.47
N GLN A 71 -5.00 6.24 8.90
CA GLN A 71 -4.13 5.32 8.18
C GLN A 71 -3.55 5.97 6.93
N ALA A 72 -4.39 6.65 6.14
CA ALA A 72 -3.98 7.36 4.94
C ALA A 72 -2.92 8.43 5.24
N LYS A 73 -3.10 9.22 6.31
CA LYS A 73 -2.11 10.21 6.75
C LYS A 73 -0.75 9.58 7.09
N ARG A 74 -0.74 8.39 7.72
CA ARG A 74 0.50 7.66 8.05
C ARG A 74 1.18 7.10 6.78
N VAL A 75 0.41 6.49 5.90
CA VAL A 75 0.90 5.98 4.61
C VAL A 75 1.46 7.13 3.79
N PHE A 76 0.75 8.25 3.69
CA PHE A 76 1.19 9.46 3.01
C PHE A 76 2.53 9.97 3.55
N LYS A 77 2.68 10.04 4.88
CA LYS A 77 3.96 10.44 5.51
C LYS A 77 5.11 9.47 5.16
N ASN A 78 4.85 8.17 5.06
CA ASN A 78 5.87 7.22 4.60
C ASN A 78 6.24 7.45 3.13
N ILE A 79 5.26 7.78 2.29
CA ILE A 79 5.46 8.10 0.87
C ILE A 79 6.31 9.37 0.73
N GLU A 80 5.96 10.45 1.42
CA GLU A 80 6.71 11.72 1.37
C GLU A 80 8.16 11.58 1.84
N ASN A 81 8.44 10.65 2.74
CA ASN A 81 9.79 10.36 3.22
C ASN A 81 10.56 9.35 2.33
N ASN A 82 9.94 8.86 1.27
CA ASN A 82 10.55 7.90 0.34
C ASN A 82 10.72 8.53 -1.04
N ASN A 83 11.97 8.83 -1.39
CA ASN A 83 12.34 9.51 -2.64
C ASN A 83 12.03 8.69 -3.91
N ASN A 84 11.64 7.42 -3.77
CA ASN A 84 11.31 6.56 -4.90
C ASN A 84 9.83 6.70 -5.32
N TRP A 85 9.00 7.33 -4.48
CA TRP A 85 7.63 7.65 -4.82
C TRP A 85 7.55 8.97 -5.58
N ILE A 86 6.88 8.97 -6.71
CA ILE A 86 6.78 10.09 -7.64
C ILE A 86 5.36 10.66 -7.57
N LYS A 87 5.24 11.97 -7.43
CA LYS A 87 3.95 12.68 -7.47
C LYS A 87 3.55 12.99 -8.91
N GLY A 88 2.30 12.76 -9.25
CA GLY A 88 1.71 13.15 -10.53
C GLY A 88 1.51 11.98 -11.50
N GLU A 89 1.59 12.26 -12.79
CA GLU A 89 1.31 11.27 -13.82
C GLU A 89 2.37 10.16 -13.87
N VAL A 90 1.92 8.95 -14.16
CA VAL A 90 2.82 7.81 -14.36
C VAL A 90 3.59 8.04 -15.66
N ASP A 91 4.90 7.76 -15.64
CA ASP A 91 5.74 7.85 -16.83
C ASP A 91 5.22 6.91 -17.92
N GLU A 92 5.12 7.41 -19.15
CA GLU A 92 4.56 6.67 -20.29
C GLU A 92 5.27 5.32 -20.53
N LYS A 93 6.61 5.28 -20.37
CA LYS A 93 7.39 4.04 -20.51
C LYS A 93 7.04 3.03 -19.40
N VAL A 94 6.73 3.51 -18.18
CA VAL A 94 6.28 2.66 -17.09
C VAL A 94 4.89 2.11 -17.41
N GLU A 95 3.98 2.94 -17.92
CA GLU A 95 2.65 2.48 -18.35
C GLU A 95 2.71 1.43 -19.45
N GLU A 96 3.52 1.67 -20.48
CA GLU A 96 3.73 0.69 -21.55
C GLU A 96 4.28 -0.63 -21.01
N ARG A 97 5.20 -0.54 -20.03
CA ARG A 97 5.79 -1.72 -19.43
C ARG A 97 4.81 -2.47 -18.55
N LEU A 98 3.98 -1.77 -17.77
CA LEU A 98 2.90 -2.37 -17.01
C LEU A 98 1.90 -3.10 -17.94
N LYS A 99 1.47 -2.48 -19.01
CA LYS A 99 0.59 -3.10 -20.01
C LYS A 99 1.20 -4.36 -20.65
N PHE A 100 2.53 -4.45 -20.75
CA PHE A 100 3.22 -5.64 -21.23
C PHE A 100 3.19 -6.80 -20.23
N PHE A 101 3.28 -6.51 -18.92
CA PHE A 101 3.31 -7.55 -17.87
C PHE A 101 1.91 -7.91 -17.40
N THR A 102 1.03 -6.92 -17.26
CA THR A 102 -0.32 -7.14 -16.74
C THR A 102 -1.22 -7.72 -17.81
N ARG A 103 -2.12 -8.60 -17.39
CA ARG A 103 -3.28 -8.87 -18.21
C ARG A 103 -4.15 -7.62 -18.24
N GLU A 104 -4.72 -7.33 -19.39
CA GLU A 104 -5.57 -6.15 -19.63
C GLU A 104 -6.70 -6.03 -18.60
N ASP A 105 -7.25 -7.15 -18.12
CA ASP A 105 -8.30 -7.21 -17.12
C ASP A 105 -7.85 -6.76 -15.72
N ILE A 106 -6.58 -6.96 -15.34
CA ILE A 106 -6.06 -6.52 -14.03
C ILE A 106 -5.60 -5.06 -14.08
N TYR A 107 -4.87 -4.67 -15.13
CA TYR A 107 -4.41 -3.30 -15.28
C TYR A 107 -5.60 -2.31 -15.30
N ASN A 108 -6.67 -2.64 -16.02
CA ASN A 108 -7.87 -1.82 -16.11
C ASN A 108 -8.63 -1.68 -14.77
N LYS A 109 -8.28 -2.47 -13.74
CA LYS A 109 -8.83 -2.30 -12.37
C LYS A 109 -8.10 -1.25 -11.56
N ILE A 110 -6.94 -0.76 -12.04
CA ILE A 110 -6.26 0.41 -11.45
C ILE A 110 -6.86 1.63 -12.16
N PRO A 111 -7.72 2.42 -11.49
CA PRO A 111 -8.38 3.55 -12.13
C PRO A 111 -7.39 4.65 -12.46
N TYR A 112 -7.75 5.49 -13.40
CA TYR A 112 -7.09 6.78 -13.54
C TYR A 112 -7.34 7.61 -12.26
N VAL A 113 -6.26 8.09 -11.66
CA VAL A 113 -6.28 8.93 -10.45
C VAL A 113 -5.54 10.22 -10.77
N GLU A 114 -6.19 11.36 -10.61
CA GLU A 114 -5.59 12.67 -10.91
C GLU A 114 -4.56 13.07 -9.85
N ASN A 115 -4.95 13.02 -8.57
CA ASN A 115 -4.10 13.42 -7.45
C ASN A 115 -3.48 12.19 -6.79
N LYS A 116 -2.30 11.80 -7.26
CA LYS A 116 -1.64 10.54 -6.87
C LYS A 116 -0.16 10.68 -6.60
N TYR A 117 0.34 9.70 -5.84
CA TYR A 117 1.74 9.26 -5.85
C TYR A 117 1.82 7.86 -6.44
N TRP A 118 2.90 7.54 -7.11
CA TRP A 118 3.13 6.23 -7.67
C TRP A 118 4.59 5.80 -7.50
N ILE A 119 4.81 4.49 -7.55
CA ILE A 119 6.13 3.85 -7.53
C ILE A 119 6.11 2.61 -8.41
N PHE A 120 7.21 2.37 -9.10
CA PHE A 120 7.47 1.13 -9.81
C PHE A 120 8.80 0.55 -9.35
N THR A 121 8.82 -0.70 -8.89
CA THR A 121 10.01 -1.36 -8.37
C THR A 121 10.26 -2.69 -9.05
N ASN A 122 11.54 -3.00 -9.27
CA ASN A 122 11.99 -4.31 -9.72
C ASN A 122 12.59 -5.07 -8.51
N ARG A 123 12.05 -6.27 -8.24
CA ARG A 123 12.49 -7.12 -7.13
C ARG A 123 13.37 -8.29 -7.57
N SER A 124 13.62 -8.43 -8.87
CA SER A 124 14.28 -9.60 -9.47
C SER A 124 15.69 -9.86 -8.97
N ASN A 125 16.39 -8.86 -8.48
CA ASN A 125 17.79 -8.99 -8.05
C ASN A 125 17.98 -9.05 -6.54
N GLY A 126 16.91 -9.13 -5.74
CA GLY A 126 17.01 -9.11 -4.27
C GLY A 126 17.60 -7.82 -3.69
N ALA A 127 18.07 -6.93 -4.54
CA ALA A 127 18.66 -5.65 -4.18
C ALA A 127 17.55 -4.59 -4.15
N ARG A 128 17.36 -3.99 -2.99
CA ARG A 128 16.58 -2.76 -2.80
C ARG A 128 17.36 -1.54 -3.32
N GLU A 129 18.10 -1.72 -4.40
CA GLU A 129 18.90 -0.64 -4.97
C GLU A 129 18.00 0.36 -5.69
N LYS A 130 18.34 1.65 -5.53
CA LYS A 130 17.70 2.76 -6.22
C LYS A 130 18.07 2.69 -7.70
N HIS A 131 17.24 2.05 -8.50
CA HIS A 131 17.39 2.09 -9.95
C HIS A 131 16.65 3.29 -10.51
N SER A 132 17.26 3.95 -11.48
CA SER A 132 16.54 4.94 -12.28
C SER A 132 15.40 4.24 -13.01
N ILE A 133 14.34 4.97 -13.39
CA ILE A 133 13.24 4.42 -14.19
C ILE A 133 13.79 3.70 -15.43
N GLU A 134 14.83 4.24 -16.07
CA GLU A 134 15.48 3.63 -17.21
C GLU A 134 16.13 2.27 -16.91
N GLU A 135 16.83 2.13 -15.78
CA GLU A 135 17.40 0.85 -15.36
C GLU A 135 16.31 -0.16 -15.04
N VAL A 136 15.27 0.31 -14.33
CA VAL A 136 14.13 -0.53 -14.00
C VAL A 136 13.44 -1.04 -15.27
N ILE A 137 13.26 -0.21 -16.30
CA ILE A 137 12.60 -0.57 -17.55
C ILE A 137 13.45 -1.51 -18.42
N ASN A 138 14.76 -1.38 -18.42
CA ASN A 138 15.67 -2.12 -19.30
C ASN A 138 16.14 -3.47 -18.73
N THR A 139 15.89 -3.75 -17.47
CA THR A 139 16.30 -5.04 -16.85
C THR A 139 15.36 -6.18 -17.26
N LYS A 140 15.85 -7.39 -17.40
CA LYS A 140 15.01 -8.59 -17.53
C LYS A 140 14.34 -8.88 -16.19
N TYR A 141 13.02 -8.94 -16.19
CA TYR A 141 12.22 -9.02 -14.97
C TYR A 141 11.70 -10.41 -14.72
N TYR A 142 11.79 -10.77 -13.44
CA TYR A 142 11.09 -11.93 -12.91
C TYR A 142 10.12 -11.54 -11.78
N ALA A 143 10.30 -10.35 -11.19
CA ALA A 143 9.41 -9.85 -10.15
C ALA A 143 9.32 -8.31 -10.16
N VAL A 144 8.13 -7.76 -10.31
CA VAL A 144 7.88 -6.31 -10.29
C VAL A 144 6.77 -5.97 -9.30
N SER A 145 6.83 -4.76 -8.75
CA SER A 145 5.76 -4.19 -7.95
C SER A 145 5.44 -2.78 -8.43
N PHE A 146 4.16 -2.45 -8.44
CA PHE A 146 3.68 -1.12 -8.77
C PHE A 146 2.69 -0.66 -7.70
N GLY A 147 2.85 0.57 -7.24
CA GLY A 147 1.98 1.17 -6.24
C GLY A 147 1.39 2.48 -6.74
N VAL A 148 0.11 2.72 -6.46
CA VAL A 148 -0.56 4.01 -6.66
C VAL A 148 -1.30 4.37 -5.38
N PHE A 149 -1.01 5.53 -4.83
CA PHE A 149 -1.74 6.08 -3.69
C PHE A 149 -2.65 7.21 -4.17
N ASP A 150 -3.95 6.96 -4.14
CA ASP A 150 -5.02 7.92 -4.41
C ASP A 150 -5.24 8.78 -3.16
N ILE A 151 -4.79 10.03 -3.22
CA ILE A 151 -4.82 10.95 -2.10
C ILE A 151 -6.27 11.32 -1.75
N ASP A 152 -7.11 11.55 -2.75
CA ASP A 152 -8.46 12.08 -2.56
C ASP A 152 -9.40 11.03 -1.97
N ASN A 153 -9.23 9.78 -2.36
CA ASN A 153 -10.07 8.67 -1.92
C ASN A 153 -9.47 7.85 -0.77
N ASN A 154 -8.22 8.14 -0.35
CA ASN A 154 -7.49 7.36 0.66
C ASN A 154 -7.38 5.87 0.28
N ILE A 155 -7.08 5.58 -0.97
CA ILE A 155 -6.95 4.23 -1.49
C ILE A 155 -5.52 4.00 -1.92
N LEU A 156 -4.95 2.86 -1.50
CA LEU A 156 -3.67 2.38 -1.98
C LEU A 156 -3.91 1.17 -2.87
N TYR A 157 -3.47 1.26 -4.11
CA TYR A 157 -3.40 0.16 -5.06
C TYR A 157 -2.00 -0.42 -5.02
N TYR A 158 -1.89 -1.75 -4.86
CA TYR A 158 -0.65 -2.49 -4.89
C TYR A 158 -0.76 -3.63 -5.89
N TYR A 159 0.02 -3.52 -6.94
CA TYR A 159 0.15 -4.56 -7.96
C TYR A 159 1.49 -5.27 -7.81
N GLU A 160 1.47 -6.57 -7.98
CA GLU A 160 2.64 -7.43 -7.89
C GLU A 160 2.56 -8.51 -8.98
N TYR A 161 3.67 -8.67 -9.68
CA TYR A 161 3.87 -9.71 -10.67
C TYR A 161 5.18 -10.45 -10.38
N GLU A 162 5.15 -11.76 -10.43
CA GLU A 162 6.31 -12.64 -10.27
C GLU A 162 6.22 -13.79 -11.27
N ARG A 163 7.38 -14.09 -11.91
CA ARG A 163 7.53 -15.15 -12.89
C ARG A 163 8.73 -16.02 -12.60
#